data_bb01b431b93944fac3f5cb7c85cef1fa
#
_entry.id   bb01b431b93944fac3f5cb7c85cef1fa
#
_cell.length_a   1.000
_cell.length_b   1.000
_cell.length_c   1.000
_cell.angle_alpha   90.00
_cell.angle_beta   90.00
_cell.angle_gamma   90.00
#
_symmetry.space_group_name_H-M   'P 1'
#
loop_
_entity.id
_entity.type
_entity.pdbx_description
1 polymer ?
#
loop_
_entity_poly.entity_id
_entity_poly.type
_entity_poly.pdbx_seq_one_letter_code
_entity_poly.pdbx_strand_id
1 'polypeptide(L)'
;VSSPYQPGFQSTQQGDRSKSEFSFAPGETNIFVTHYSPSLMTAWLKTELTVTSRRLLARKSNTLLGVIPLGHDDAAMPLGSISEVGVNSKFHPGRAIMAIVWLVLMISMFNAHQPVLGILALLLLIVAVLTTMDAELRVVNNAGSVTSLTVSALEKAKLQSFKQEVEQRLYADQALLMHRESMNQAQNFATIQQAQMSALLAQGQLQNQLSSDKGQQPPTQMPNPNIQG
;
A
#
# COMPACT_ATOMS: atom_id res chain seq x y z
N VAL A 1 32.88 17.89 13.32
CA VAL A 1 31.55 18.11 12.70
C VAL A 1 31.38 16.96 11.70
N SER A 2 30.75 15.88 12.14
CA SER A 2 30.47 14.68 11.34
C SER A 2 29.14 14.88 10.64
N SER A 3 29.17 14.78 9.32
CA SER A 3 28.01 14.83 8.42
C SER A 3 27.06 13.66 8.73
N PRO A 4 25.73 13.87 8.82
CA PRO A 4 24.80 12.78 9.04
C PRO A 4 24.75 11.89 7.80
N TYR A 5 24.87 10.60 8.01
CA TYR A 5 24.72 9.50 7.04
C TYR A 5 23.34 9.61 6.39
N GLN A 6 23.28 10.07 5.15
CA GLN A 6 22.12 9.91 4.31
C GLN A 6 22.17 8.49 3.72
N PRO A 7 21.23 7.59 4.04
CA PRO A 7 21.08 6.35 3.28
C PRO A 7 20.72 6.76 1.85
N GLY A 8 21.63 6.49 0.92
CA GLY A 8 21.42 6.72 -0.49
C GLY A 8 20.20 5.90 -0.95
N PHE A 9 19.08 6.57 -1.13
CA PHE A 9 17.99 6.05 -1.92
C PHE A 9 18.52 5.90 -3.34
N GLN A 10 18.96 4.70 -3.66
CA GLN A 10 19.19 4.32 -5.05
C GLN A 10 17.85 4.51 -5.74
N SER A 11 17.82 5.44 -6.68
CA SER A 11 16.72 5.66 -7.61
C SER A 11 16.45 4.37 -8.37
N THR A 12 15.62 3.50 -7.79
CA THR A 12 15.15 2.28 -8.43
C THR A 12 14.29 2.72 -9.61
N GLN A 13 14.85 2.51 -10.78
CA GLN A 13 14.26 2.54 -12.11
C GLN A 13 12.97 3.37 -12.20
N GLN A 14 13.12 4.58 -12.68
CA GLN A 14 12.03 5.38 -13.20
C GLN A 14 11.39 4.59 -14.34
N GLY A 15 10.40 3.76 -13.99
CA GLY A 15 9.67 2.91 -14.93
C GLY A 15 9.16 3.79 -16.06
N ASP A 16 9.44 3.36 -17.25
CA ASP A 16 9.17 4.08 -18.48
C ASP A 16 7.65 4.35 -18.61
N ARG A 17 7.27 5.61 -18.41
CA ARG A 17 5.87 6.09 -18.57
C ARG A 17 5.29 5.73 -19.92
N SER A 18 6.14 5.55 -20.93
CA SER A 18 5.74 5.21 -22.30
C SER A 18 5.19 3.80 -22.45
N LYS A 19 5.36 2.94 -21.43
CA LYS A 19 4.89 1.54 -21.44
C LYS A 19 3.55 1.33 -20.76
N SER A 20 2.98 2.35 -20.13
CA SER A 20 1.70 2.26 -19.45
C SER A 20 0.57 2.87 -20.27
N GLU A 21 -0.56 2.18 -20.31
CA GLU A 21 -1.80 2.67 -20.93
C GLU A 21 -2.62 3.56 -19.96
N PHE A 22 -2.15 3.74 -18.71
CA PHE A 22 -2.85 4.58 -17.73
C PHE A 22 -2.54 6.06 -17.88
N SER A 23 -3.55 6.89 -17.60
CA SER A 23 -3.37 8.32 -17.41
C SER A 23 -2.92 8.60 -15.97
N PHE A 24 -1.77 9.24 -15.81
CA PHE A 24 -1.22 9.60 -14.51
C PHE A 24 -1.63 11.00 -14.08
N ALA A 25 -1.94 11.15 -12.79
CA ALA A 25 -2.25 12.46 -12.22
C ALA A 25 -0.99 13.33 -12.12
N PRO A 26 -1.12 14.67 -12.15
CA PRO A 26 -0.01 15.58 -11.91
C PRO A 26 0.68 15.28 -10.57
N GLY A 27 2.00 15.15 -10.58
CA GLY A 27 2.80 14.86 -9.39
C GLY A 27 2.91 13.38 -9.00
N GLU A 28 2.37 12.45 -9.79
CA GLU A 28 2.67 11.03 -9.63
C GLU A 28 4.07 10.72 -10.16
N THR A 29 4.89 10.11 -9.30
CA THR A 29 6.29 9.74 -9.55
C THR A 29 6.52 8.26 -9.25
N ASN A 30 7.73 7.78 -9.48
CA ASN A 30 8.13 6.39 -9.18
C ASN A 30 7.18 5.35 -9.77
N ILE A 31 6.90 5.47 -11.07
CA ILE A 31 5.97 4.58 -11.76
C ILE A 31 6.66 3.25 -12.04
N PHE A 32 6.11 2.17 -11.54
CA PHE A 32 6.56 0.81 -11.80
C PHE A 32 5.44 0.04 -12.50
N VAL A 33 5.67 -0.31 -13.76
CA VAL A 33 4.68 -0.99 -14.63
C VAL A 33 5.10 -2.43 -14.87
N THR A 34 4.15 -3.34 -14.74
CA THR A 34 4.38 -4.75 -15.00
C THR A 34 3.18 -5.36 -15.70
N HIS A 35 3.44 -6.17 -16.72
CA HIS A 35 2.41 -6.87 -17.47
C HIS A 35 2.43 -8.34 -17.12
N TYR A 36 1.24 -8.91 -16.93
CA TYR A 36 1.03 -10.32 -16.57
C TYR A 36 0.06 -10.98 -17.55
N SER A 37 0.25 -12.28 -17.75
CA SER A 37 -0.71 -13.10 -18.46
C SER A 37 -1.62 -13.82 -17.45
N PRO A 38 -2.94 -13.70 -17.55
CA PRO A 38 -3.86 -14.33 -16.59
C PRO A 38 -3.81 -15.88 -16.63
N SER A 39 -3.46 -16.45 -17.77
CA SER A 39 -3.31 -17.90 -17.94
C SER A 39 -2.34 -18.20 -19.08
N LEU A 40 -1.75 -19.39 -19.08
CA LEU A 40 -0.95 -19.88 -20.20
C LEU A 40 -1.76 -19.98 -21.51
N MET A 41 -3.04 -20.35 -21.42
CA MET A 41 -3.92 -20.47 -22.58
C MET A 41 -4.34 -19.12 -23.16
N THR A 42 -4.17 -18.03 -22.39
CA THR A 42 -4.52 -16.67 -22.79
C THR A 42 -3.30 -15.75 -22.64
N ALA A 43 -2.12 -16.25 -23.04
CA ALA A 43 -0.86 -15.53 -22.91
C ALA A 43 -0.81 -14.20 -23.71
N TRP A 44 -1.66 -14.07 -24.73
CA TRP A 44 -1.85 -12.84 -25.51
C TRP A 44 -2.66 -11.77 -24.77
N LEU A 45 -3.46 -12.14 -23.77
CA LEU A 45 -4.16 -11.21 -22.92
C LEU A 45 -3.22 -10.71 -21.84
N LYS A 46 -2.97 -9.44 -21.83
CA LYS A 46 -2.09 -8.82 -20.81
C LYS A 46 -2.93 -8.07 -19.80
N THR A 47 -2.68 -8.35 -18.54
CA THR A 47 -3.15 -7.55 -17.42
C THR A 47 -2.02 -6.62 -17.03
N GLU A 48 -2.25 -5.33 -17.00
CA GLU A 48 -1.29 -4.34 -16.54
C GLU A 48 -1.48 -4.06 -15.05
N LEU A 49 -0.40 -4.18 -14.29
CA LEU A 49 -0.31 -3.71 -12.92
C LEU A 49 0.68 -2.57 -12.85
N THR A 50 0.25 -1.46 -12.32
CA THR A 50 1.08 -0.27 -12.17
C THR A 50 0.99 0.22 -10.73
N VAL A 51 2.13 0.45 -10.10
CA VAL A 51 2.20 1.14 -8.81
C VAL A 51 2.91 2.47 -8.98
N THR A 52 2.32 3.51 -8.41
CA THR A 52 2.87 4.88 -8.40
C THR A 52 3.22 5.27 -6.96
N SER A 53 3.67 6.49 -6.75
CA SER A 53 3.89 7.04 -5.41
C SER A 53 2.60 7.25 -4.61
N ARG A 54 1.41 7.14 -5.21
CA ARG A 54 0.13 7.47 -4.57
C ARG A 54 -0.90 6.37 -4.64
N ARG A 55 -0.90 5.55 -5.71
CA ARG A 55 -1.94 4.55 -5.94
C ARG A 55 -1.41 3.30 -6.65
N LEU A 56 -2.13 2.22 -6.44
CA LEU A 56 -2.02 0.97 -7.19
C LEU A 56 -3.09 0.97 -8.28
N LEU A 57 -2.70 0.69 -9.51
CA LEU A 57 -3.56 0.62 -10.68
C LEU A 57 -3.51 -0.79 -11.24
N ALA A 58 -4.67 -1.34 -11.58
CA ALA A 58 -4.79 -2.64 -12.24
C ALA A 58 -5.73 -2.50 -13.43
N ARG A 59 -5.29 -2.91 -14.62
CA ARG A 59 -6.10 -2.99 -15.84
C ARG A 59 -6.21 -4.43 -16.25
N LYS A 60 -7.41 -4.97 -16.21
CA LYS A 60 -7.72 -6.32 -16.65
C LYS A 60 -8.49 -6.26 -17.96
N SER A 61 -8.00 -6.96 -18.98
CA SER A 61 -8.75 -7.11 -20.22
C SER A 61 -9.93 -8.06 -20.02
N ASN A 62 -11.13 -7.58 -20.32
CA ASN A 62 -12.33 -8.39 -20.35
C ASN A 62 -12.46 -9.03 -21.72
N THR A 63 -12.69 -10.34 -21.76
CA THR A 63 -12.77 -11.09 -23.02
C THR A 63 -13.94 -12.05 -23.02
N LEU A 64 -14.58 -12.15 -24.16
CA LEU A 64 -15.56 -13.20 -24.41
C LEU A 64 -14.84 -14.49 -24.81
N LEU A 65 -15.11 -15.58 -24.08
CA LEU A 65 -14.51 -16.90 -24.31
C LEU A 65 -12.96 -16.88 -24.28
N GLY A 66 -12.34 -15.89 -23.65
CA GLY A 66 -10.89 -15.78 -23.56
C GLY A 66 -10.19 -15.33 -24.85
N VAL A 67 -10.93 -14.99 -25.92
CA VAL A 67 -10.37 -14.71 -27.25
C VAL A 67 -10.75 -13.31 -27.74
N ILE A 68 -12.00 -12.92 -27.60
CA ILE A 68 -12.49 -11.64 -28.14
C ILE A 68 -12.42 -10.57 -27.05
N PRO A 69 -11.61 -9.50 -27.21
CA PRO A 69 -11.56 -8.41 -26.24
C PRO A 69 -12.88 -7.62 -26.28
N LEU A 70 -13.54 -7.52 -25.13
CA LEU A 70 -14.80 -6.77 -24.96
C LEU A 70 -14.57 -5.38 -24.34
N GLY A 71 -13.41 -5.15 -23.73
CA GLY A 71 -13.09 -3.92 -23.04
C GLY A 71 -12.06 -4.13 -21.93
N HIS A 72 -11.90 -3.11 -21.09
CA HIS A 72 -10.99 -3.15 -19.95
C HIS A 72 -11.77 -2.87 -18.67
N ASP A 73 -11.34 -3.50 -17.59
CA ASP A 73 -11.79 -3.21 -16.23
C ASP A 73 -10.60 -2.57 -15.49
N ASP A 74 -10.74 -1.29 -15.18
CA ASP A 74 -9.71 -0.49 -14.53
C ASP A 74 -10.05 -0.34 -13.05
N ALA A 75 -9.15 -0.82 -12.20
CA ALA A 75 -9.23 -0.65 -10.76
C ALA A 75 -8.10 0.27 -10.29
N ALA A 76 -8.42 1.24 -9.46
CA ALA A 76 -7.46 2.15 -8.84
C ALA A 76 -7.66 2.15 -7.33
N MET A 77 -6.60 1.92 -6.57
CA MET A 77 -6.63 1.90 -5.12
C MET A 77 -5.51 2.82 -4.56
N PRO A 78 -5.85 3.83 -3.72
CA PRO A 78 -4.85 4.66 -3.06
C PRO A 78 -3.94 3.81 -2.16
N LEU A 79 -2.62 4.05 -2.15
CA LEU A 79 -1.68 3.30 -1.32
C LEU A 79 -2.02 3.40 0.17
N GLY A 80 -2.39 4.58 0.65
CA GLY A 80 -2.78 4.78 2.05
C GLY A 80 -4.05 4.04 2.49
N SER A 81 -4.84 3.49 1.54
CA SER A 81 -6.01 2.65 1.85
C SER A 81 -5.70 1.15 1.84
N ILE A 82 -4.49 0.74 1.50
CA ILE A 82 -4.08 -0.66 1.46
C ILE A 82 -3.61 -1.08 2.86
N SER A 83 -4.21 -2.13 3.41
CA SER A 83 -3.81 -2.73 4.68
C SER A 83 -2.88 -3.93 4.50
N GLU A 84 -3.06 -4.69 3.43
CA GLU A 84 -2.29 -5.92 3.18
C GLU A 84 -2.14 -6.19 1.69
N VAL A 85 -0.96 -6.66 1.29
CA VAL A 85 -0.68 -7.17 -0.05
C VAL A 85 -0.10 -8.58 0.08
N GLY A 86 -0.82 -9.58 -0.45
CA GLY A 86 -0.42 -10.98 -0.39
C GLY A 86 -0.28 -11.59 -1.79
N VAL A 87 0.65 -12.52 -1.94
CA VAL A 87 0.75 -13.39 -3.12
C VAL A 87 0.50 -14.83 -2.68
N ASN A 88 -0.59 -15.38 -3.16
CA ASN A 88 -1.01 -16.74 -2.85
C ASN A 88 -0.90 -17.63 -4.09
N SER A 89 -0.80 -18.94 -3.87
CA SER A 89 -0.94 -19.94 -4.94
C SER A 89 -2.29 -20.60 -4.79
N LYS A 90 -3.08 -20.62 -5.86
CA LYS A 90 -4.34 -21.37 -5.93
C LYS A 90 -4.11 -22.69 -6.62
N PHE A 91 -4.52 -23.76 -5.99
CA PHE A 91 -4.57 -25.09 -6.57
C PHE A 91 -6.00 -25.38 -7.03
N HIS A 92 -6.12 -25.87 -8.29
CA HIS A 92 -7.39 -26.23 -8.88
C HIS A 92 -7.57 -27.75 -8.94
N PRO A 93 -8.27 -28.37 -7.94
CA PRO A 93 -8.37 -29.83 -7.89
C PRO A 93 -9.08 -30.43 -9.12
N GLY A 94 -10.05 -29.71 -9.69
CA GLY A 94 -10.71 -30.15 -10.93
C GLY A 94 -9.77 -30.29 -12.12
N ARG A 95 -8.81 -29.36 -12.27
CA ARG A 95 -7.79 -29.44 -13.34
C ARG A 95 -6.78 -30.54 -13.05
N ALA A 96 -6.46 -30.82 -11.77
CA ALA A 96 -5.61 -31.94 -11.38
C ALA A 96 -6.25 -33.29 -11.75
N ILE A 97 -7.55 -33.44 -11.52
CA ILE A 97 -8.31 -34.64 -11.93
C ILE A 97 -8.28 -34.80 -13.44
N MET A 98 -8.48 -33.70 -14.20
CA MET A 98 -8.38 -33.75 -15.68
C MET A 98 -6.96 -34.14 -16.14
N ALA A 99 -5.90 -33.70 -15.45
CA ALA A 99 -4.55 -34.14 -15.76
C ALA A 99 -4.39 -35.68 -15.58
N ILE A 100 -4.99 -36.25 -14.53
CA ILE A 100 -5.00 -37.71 -14.33
C ILE A 100 -5.75 -38.43 -15.46
N VAL A 101 -6.89 -37.88 -15.86
CA VAL A 101 -7.65 -38.44 -17.01
C VAL A 101 -6.81 -38.45 -18.30
N TRP A 102 -6.12 -37.35 -18.61
CA TRP A 102 -5.23 -37.24 -19.76
C TRP A 102 -4.04 -38.20 -19.66
N LEU A 103 -3.50 -38.41 -18.43
CA LEU A 103 -2.44 -39.38 -18.21
C LEU A 103 -2.90 -40.83 -18.55
N VAL A 104 -4.07 -41.23 -18.08
CA VAL A 104 -4.64 -42.55 -18.34
C VAL A 104 -4.92 -42.73 -19.86
N LEU A 105 -5.49 -41.68 -20.49
CA LEU A 105 -5.72 -41.68 -21.94
C LEU A 105 -4.42 -41.83 -22.75
N MET A 106 -3.38 -41.08 -22.34
CA MET A 106 -2.05 -41.15 -22.97
C MET A 106 -1.52 -42.61 -22.94
N ILE A 107 -1.50 -43.23 -21.75
CA ILE A 107 -1.02 -44.60 -21.57
C ILE A 107 -1.87 -45.57 -22.41
N SER A 108 -3.20 -45.43 -22.43
CA SER A 108 -4.11 -46.27 -23.19
C SER A 108 -3.85 -46.17 -24.70
N MET A 109 -3.64 -44.95 -25.24
CA MET A 109 -3.41 -44.74 -26.68
C MET A 109 -2.05 -45.30 -27.13
N PHE A 110 -1.00 -45.18 -26.30
CA PHE A 110 0.28 -45.82 -26.61
C PHE A 110 0.19 -47.36 -26.63
N ASN A 111 -0.54 -47.95 -25.67
CA ASN A 111 -0.79 -49.40 -25.63
C ASN A 111 -1.63 -49.88 -26.83
N ALA A 112 -2.54 -49.05 -27.32
CA ALA A 112 -3.37 -49.33 -28.49
C ALA A 112 -2.61 -49.14 -29.83
N HIS A 113 -1.30 -48.92 -29.82
CA HIS A 113 -0.44 -48.68 -30.99
C HIS A 113 -0.89 -47.49 -31.84
N GLN A 114 -1.48 -46.48 -31.20
CA GLN A 114 -1.89 -45.22 -31.85
C GLN A 114 -1.00 -44.03 -31.39
N PRO A 115 0.23 -43.91 -31.87
CA PRO A 115 1.22 -42.97 -31.36
C PRO A 115 0.79 -41.49 -31.56
N VAL A 116 0.08 -41.19 -32.65
CA VAL A 116 -0.37 -39.82 -32.96
C VAL A 116 -1.35 -39.33 -31.90
N LEU A 117 -2.34 -40.16 -31.51
CA LEU A 117 -3.29 -39.82 -30.44
C LEU A 117 -2.63 -39.81 -29.07
N GLY A 118 -1.61 -40.68 -28.84
CA GLY A 118 -0.82 -40.67 -27.62
C GLY A 118 -0.03 -39.36 -27.44
N ILE A 119 0.59 -38.85 -28.51
CA ILE A 119 1.29 -37.56 -28.51
C ILE A 119 0.32 -36.38 -28.24
N LEU A 120 -0.87 -36.42 -28.87
CA LEU A 120 -1.90 -35.40 -28.64
C LEU A 120 -2.34 -35.39 -27.14
N ALA A 121 -2.59 -36.61 -26.59
CA ALA A 121 -2.95 -36.76 -25.18
C ALA A 121 -1.82 -36.26 -24.23
N LEU A 122 -0.55 -36.51 -24.60
CA LEU A 122 0.61 -35.98 -23.85
C LEU A 122 0.66 -34.46 -23.86
N LEU A 123 0.41 -33.81 -24.99
CA LEU A 123 0.35 -32.33 -25.06
C LEU A 123 -0.77 -31.79 -24.18
N LEU A 124 -1.95 -32.40 -24.20
CA LEU A 124 -3.08 -32.01 -23.36
C LEU A 124 -2.79 -32.25 -21.88
N LEU A 125 -2.10 -33.33 -21.54
CA LEU A 125 -1.62 -33.60 -20.18
C LEU A 125 -0.68 -32.48 -19.70
N ILE A 126 0.31 -32.09 -20.49
CA ILE A 126 1.26 -31.01 -20.16
C ILE A 126 0.50 -29.70 -19.87
N VAL A 127 -0.44 -29.33 -20.75
CA VAL A 127 -1.27 -28.13 -20.56
C VAL A 127 -2.10 -28.25 -19.28
N ALA A 128 -2.73 -29.38 -19.02
CA ALA A 128 -3.53 -29.61 -17.81
C ALA A 128 -2.68 -29.47 -16.53
N VAL A 129 -1.47 -30.03 -16.50
CA VAL A 129 -0.54 -29.93 -15.37
C VAL A 129 -0.11 -28.48 -15.15
N LEU A 130 0.31 -27.78 -16.21
CA LEU A 130 0.77 -26.39 -16.13
C LEU A 130 -0.34 -25.42 -15.68
N THR A 131 -1.61 -25.72 -15.96
CA THR A 131 -2.74 -24.90 -15.55
C THR A 131 -3.36 -25.31 -14.22
N THR A 132 -2.82 -26.32 -13.53
CA THR A 132 -3.33 -26.80 -12.24
C THR A 132 -3.10 -25.79 -11.12
N MET A 133 -2.05 -24.99 -11.22
CA MET A 133 -1.68 -23.97 -10.24
C MET A 133 -1.73 -22.60 -10.89
N ASP A 134 -2.39 -21.67 -10.21
CA ASP A 134 -2.38 -20.25 -10.54
C ASP A 134 -1.77 -19.45 -9.37
N ALA A 135 -1.18 -18.30 -9.65
CA ALA A 135 -0.75 -17.34 -8.66
C ALA A 135 -1.80 -16.23 -8.55
N GLU A 136 -2.07 -15.77 -7.33
CA GLU A 136 -3.05 -14.72 -7.07
C GLU A 136 -2.40 -13.61 -6.26
N LEU A 137 -2.49 -12.38 -6.77
CA LEU A 137 -2.22 -11.17 -5.98
C LEU A 137 -3.51 -10.79 -5.25
N ARG A 138 -3.43 -10.73 -3.95
CA ARG A 138 -4.52 -10.30 -3.08
C ARG A 138 -4.16 -8.96 -2.46
N VAL A 139 -5.01 -7.97 -2.63
CA VAL A 139 -4.88 -6.64 -2.03
C VAL A 139 -6.10 -6.42 -1.15
N VAL A 140 -5.87 -6.12 0.11
CA VAL A 140 -6.91 -5.84 1.10
C VAL A 140 -6.85 -4.35 1.44
N ASN A 141 -8.00 -3.69 1.42
CA ASN A 141 -8.07 -2.30 1.85
C ASN A 141 -8.44 -2.20 3.35
N ASN A 142 -8.28 -1.01 3.92
CA ASN A 142 -8.58 -0.73 5.34
C ASN A 142 -10.06 -0.94 5.70
N ALA A 143 -10.96 -0.96 4.71
CA ALA A 143 -12.39 -1.27 4.90
C ALA A 143 -12.69 -2.78 4.84
N GLY A 144 -11.66 -3.64 4.68
CA GLY A 144 -11.80 -5.09 4.58
C GLY A 144 -12.22 -5.60 3.19
N SER A 145 -12.36 -4.73 2.19
CA SER A 145 -12.61 -5.16 0.82
C SER A 145 -11.36 -5.81 0.23
N VAL A 146 -11.55 -6.93 -0.46
CA VAL A 146 -10.48 -7.73 -1.06
C VAL A 146 -10.56 -7.63 -2.57
N THR A 147 -9.50 -7.13 -3.19
CA THR A 147 -9.31 -7.19 -4.64
C THR A 147 -8.30 -8.28 -4.95
N SER A 148 -8.66 -9.22 -5.83
CA SER A 148 -7.76 -10.29 -6.21
C SER A 148 -7.54 -10.29 -7.71
N LEU A 149 -6.28 -10.54 -8.11
CA LEU A 149 -5.85 -10.69 -9.48
C LEU A 149 -5.15 -12.03 -9.66
N THR A 150 -5.71 -12.87 -10.52
CA THR A 150 -5.12 -14.17 -10.86
C THR A 150 -4.19 -14.02 -12.04
N VAL A 151 -2.99 -14.59 -11.92
CA VAL A 151 -1.97 -14.65 -12.96
C VAL A 151 -1.44 -16.09 -13.10
N SER A 152 -0.81 -16.40 -14.22
CA SER A 152 -0.18 -17.70 -14.43
C SER A 152 0.86 -18.02 -13.35
N ALA A 153 0.90 -19.27 -12.88
CA ALA A 153 1.89 -19.73 -11.90
C ALA A 153 3.34 -19.49 -12.35
N LEU A 154 3.61 -19.49 -13.66
CA LEU A 154 4.94 -19.21 -14.22
C LEU A 154 5.41 -17.78 -13.95
N GLU A 155 4.49 -16.83 -13.77
CA GLU A 155 4.79 -15.43 -13.48
C GLU A 155 4.82 -15.11 -11.98
N LYS A 156 4.71 -16.14 -11.13
CA LYS A 156 4.70 -15.98 -9.66
C LYS A 156 5.91 -15.20 -9.13
N ALA A 157 7.11 -15.48 -9.65
CA ALA A 157 8.33 -14.77 -9.23
C ALA A 157 8.25 -13.27 -9.55
N LYS A 158 7.75 -12.93 -10.74
CA LYS A 158 7.53 -11.56 -11.18
C LYS A 158 6.46 -10.85 -10.34
N LEU A 159 5.41 -11.59 -9.95
CA LEU A 159 4.37 -11.09 -9.06
C LEU A 159 4.91 -10.83 -7.63
N GLN A 160 5.82 -11.66 -7.14
CA GLN A 160 6.50 -11.45 -5.86
C GLN A 160 7.37 -10.18 -5.88
N SER A 161 8.10 -9.94 -6.97
CA SER A 161 8.88 -8.70 -7.13
C SER A 161 7.97 -7.47 -7.14
N PHE A 162 6.83 -7.56 -7.80
CA PHE A 162 5.82 -6.49 -7.78
C PHE A 162 5.27 -6.24 -6.37
N LYS A 163 4.95 -7.32 -5.63
CA LYS A 163 4.53 -7.24 -4.23
C LYS A 163 5.57 -6.50 -3.38
N GLN A 164 6.85 -6.87 -3.49
CA GLN A 164 7.93 -6.22 -2.74
C GLN A 164 8.01 -4.72 -3.04
N GLU A 165 7.85 -4.32 -4.31
CA GLU A 165 7.83 -2.93 -4.72
C GLU A 165 6.64 -2.16 -4.10
N VAL A 166 5.45 -2.78 -4.07
CA VAL A 166 4.27 -2.20 -3.42
C VAL A 166 4.49 -2.06 -1.90
N GLU A 167 4.99 -3.11 -1.24
CA GLU A 167 5.27 -3.10 0.20
C GLU A 167 6.30 -2.04 0.58
N GLN A 168 7.37 -1.92 -0.20
CA GLN A 168 8.41 -0.91 0.06
C GLN A 168 7.83 0.51 0.04
N ARG A 169 6.91 0.80 -0.88
CA ARG A 169 6.25 2.10 -0.96
C ARG A 169 5.24 2.32 0.16
N LEU A 170 4.48 1.28 0.47
CA LEU A 170 3.52 1.31 1.56
C LEU A 170 4.19 1.61 2.91
N TYR A 171 5.31 0.94 3.21
CA TYR A 171 6.07 1.20 4.44
C TYR A 171 6.76 2.57 4.45
N ALA A 172 7.25 3.05 3.30
CA ALA A 172 7.83 4.37 3.19
C ALA A 172 6.78 5.47 3.46
N ASP A 173 5.57 5.31 2.94
CA ASP A 173 4.47 6.25 3.16
C ASP A 173 4.00 6.25 4.63
N GLN A 174 3.86 5.07 5.24
CA GLN A 174 3.55 4.93 6.66
C GLN A 174 4.62 5.55 7.56
N ALA A 175 5.90 5.36 7.27
CA ALA A 175 6.99 5.97 8.04
C ALA A 175 6.95 7.50 7.97
N LEU A 176 6.65 8.08 6.81
CA LEU A 176 6.48 9.51 6.64
C LEU A 176 5.26 10.05 7.41
N LEU A 177 4.15 9.33 7.43
CA LEU A 177 2.95 9.70 8.19
C LEU A 177 3.23 9.67 9.69
N MET A 178 3.86 8.62 10.22
CA MET A 178 4.25 8.52 11.63
C MET A 178 5.23 9.65 12.03
N HIS A 179 6.17 9.98 11.15
CA HIS A 179 7.11 11.08 11.42
C HIS A 179 6.40 12.43 11.48
N ARG A 180 5.45 12.71 10.58
CA ARG A 180 4.63 13.93 10.62
C ARG A 180 3.77 14.01 11.86
N GLU A 181 3.17 12.91 12.26
CA GLU A 181 2.32 12.84 13.45
C GLU A 181 3.15 13.09 14.72
N SER A 182 4.34 12.49 14.83
CA SER A 182 5.26 12.73 15.95
C SER A 182 5.73 14.19 16.02
N MET A 183 6.01 14.82 14.87
CA MET A 183 6.35 16.24 14.82
C MET A 183 5.18 17.14 15.24
N ASN A 184 3.98 16.87 14.76
CA ASN A 184 2.78 17.60 15.16
C ASN A 184 2.50 17.47 16.66
N GLN A 185 2.68 16.27 17.21
CA GLN A 185 2.53 16.01 18.63
C GLN A 185 3.57 16.78 19.46
N ALA A 186 4.83 16.81 19.02
CA ALA A 186 5.90 17.58 19.67
C ALA A 186 5.61 19.09 19.64
N GLN A 187 5.11 19.62 18.54
CA GLN A 187 4.72 21.03 18.43
C GLN A 187 3.55 21.37 19.35
N ASN A 188 2.53 20.52 19.42
CA ASN A 188 1.40 20.70 20.32
C ASN A 188 1.85 20.69 21.80
N PHE A 189 2.76 19.79 22.16
CA PHE A 189 3.34 19.74 23.49
C PHE A 189 4.11 21.02 23.83
N ALA A 190 4.95 21.52 22.92
CA ALA A 190 5.68 22.77 23.12
C ALA A 190 4.74 23.97 23.29
N THR A 191 3.66 24.03 22.51
CA THR A 191 2.64 25.09 22.60
C THR A 191 1.91 25.06 23.96
N ILE A 192 1.53 23.87 24.43
CA ILE A 192 0.88 23.71 25.76
C ILE A 192 1.84 24.12 26.87
N GLN A 193 3.11 23.71 26.80
CA GLN A 193 4.11 24.08 27.82
C GLN A 193 4.37 25.58 27.85
N GLN A 194 4.42 26.24 26.70
CA GLN A 194 4.55 27.67 26.58
C GLN A 194 3.32 28.40 27.15
N ALA A 195 2.11 27.91 26.89
CA ALA A 195 0.89 28.46 27.45
C ALA A 195 0.83 28.29 28.98
N GLN A 196 1.27 27.18 29.54
CA GLN A 196 1.36 26.97 30.99
C GLN A 196 2.37 27.92 31.64
N MET A 197 3.54 28.09 31.00
CA MET A 197 4.57 29.02 31.54
C MET A 197 4.08 30.47 31.50
N SER A 198 3.39 30.90 30.47
CA SER A 198 2.82 32.25 30.38
C SER A 198 1.71 32.47 31.42
N ALA A 199 0.87 31.44 31.68
CA ALA A 199 -0.15 31.53 32.74
C ALA A 199 0.45 31.63 34.13
N LEU A 200 1.53 30.90 34.44
CA LEU A 200 2.25 30.98 35.71
C LEU A 200 2.90 32.37 35.92
N LEU A 201 3.49 32.92 34.85
CA LEU A 201 4.06 34.28 34.90
C LEU A 201 2.99 35.34 35.14
N ALA A 202 1.82 35.24 34.49
CA ALA A 202 0.71 36.14 34.71
C ALA A 202 0.16 36.06 36.15
N GLN A 203 0.07 34.84 36.71
CA GLN A 203 -0.35 34.63 38.11
C GLN A 203 0.65 35.24 39.12
N GLY A 204 1.96 35.10 38.85
CA GLY A 204 3.00 35.73 39.67
C GLY A 204 2.96 37.27 39.66
N GLN A 205 2.65 37.88 38.50
CA GLN A 205 2.48 39.33 38.38
C GLN A 205 1.25 39.84 39.15
N LEU A 206 0.13 39.13 39.11
CA LEU A 206 -1.08 39.46 39.86
C LEU A 206 -0.82 39.38 41.38
N GLN A 207 -0.07 38.41 41.86
CA GLN A 207 0.26 38.27 43.27
C GLN A 207 1.19 39.37 43.77
N ASN A 208 2.14 39.85 42.94
CA ASN A 208 2.99 40.97 43.23
C ASN A 208 2.20 42.30 43.28
N GLN A 209 1.20 42.51 42.43
CA GLN A 209 0.34 43.68 42.48
C GLN A 209 -0.51 43.71 43.76
N LEU A 210 -1.10 42.58 44.15
CA LEU A 210 -1.88 42.44 45.40
C LEU A 210 -1.05 42.66 46.67
N SER A 211 0.24 42.32 46.68
CA SER A 211 1.13 42.54 47.80
C SER A 211 1.61 44.00 47.90
N SER A 212 1.74 44.69 46.75
CA SER A 212 2.09 46.14 46.73
C SER A 212 0.94 47.01 47.16
N ASP A 213 -0.32 46.64 46.92
CA ASP A 213 -1.50 47.40 47.30
C ASP A 213 -1.78 47.30 48.82
N LYS A 214 -1.36 46.24 49.50
CA LYS A 214 -1.43 46.12 50.99
C LYS A 214 -0.41 46.96 51.78
N GLY A 215 0.58 47.54 51.10
CA GLY A 215 1.61 48.38 51.73
C GLY A 215 1.26 49.85 51.85
N GLN A 216 0.19 50.34 51.25
CA GLN A 216 -0.31 51.69 51.35
C GLN A 216 -1.50 51.78 52.31
N GLN A 217 -1.29 51.54 53.58
CA GLN A 217 -2.22 52.01 54.57
C GLN A 217 -2.07 53.55 54.69
N PRO A 218 -3.16 54.35 54.57
CA PRO A 218 -3.09 55.77 54.81
C PRO A 218 -2.72 56.03 56.29
N PRO A 219 -1.92 57.06 56.62
CA PRO A 219 -1.50 57.35 57.97
C PRO A 219 -2.73 57.66 58.84
N THR A 220 -2.90 56.84 59.86
CA THR A 220 -3.90 57.05 60.93
C THR A 220 -3.72 58.43 61.53
N GLN A 221 -4.62 59.41 61.28
CA GLN A 221 -4.69 60.67 61.96
C GLN A 221 -4.97 60.42 63.45
N MET A 222 -3.99 60.72 64.32
CA MET A 222 -4.19 60.77 65.76
C MET A 222 -5.19 61.89 66.09
N PRO A 223 -6.16 61.66 66.97
CA PRO A 223 -7.02 62.73 67.48
C PRO A 223 -6.22 63.73 68.35
N ASN A 224 -6.36 65.00 68.02
CA ASN A 224 -5.73 66.10 68.76
C ASN A 224 -6.45 66.31 70.11
N PRO A 225 -5.81 66.15 71.28
CA PRO A 225 -6.47 66.40 72.58
C PRO A 225 -6.24 67.85 73.03
N ASN A 226 -7.00 68.82 72.50
CA ASN A 226 -7.11 70.12 73.14
C ASN A 226 -8.25 70.93 72.60
N ILE A 227 -9.42 70.89 73.25
CA ILE A 227 -10.30 72.05 73.44
C ILE A 227 -10.96 71.87 74.78
N GLN A 228 -10.40 72.52 75.77
CA GLN A 228 -11.11 73.01 76.95
C GLN A 228 -11.55 74.43 76.63
N GLY A 229 -12.80 74.79 76.94
CA GLY A 229 -13.40 76.08 76.87
C GLY A 229 -14.92 76.00 76.95
#